data_245e3bdb07919aa446b5a7ba3f88b2ea
#
_entry.id   245e3bdb07919aa446b5a7ba3f88b2ea
#
_cell.length_a   1.000
_cell.length_b   1.000
_cell.length_c   1.000
_cell.angle_alpha   90.00
_cell.angle_beta   90.00
_cell.angle_gamma   90.00
#
_symmetry.space_group_name_H-M   'P 1'
#
loop_
_entity.id
_entity.type
_entity.pdbx_description
1 polymer ?
#
loop_
_entity_poly.entity_id
_entity_poly.type
_entity_poly.pdbx_seq_one_letter_code
_entity_poly.pdbx_strand_id
1 'polypeptide(L)'
;MKPDQFNIRHLAAMAAVVDQGSVSLAARAVNLTQPAVTQGIAKLEAQLGVRLFDRQPGGMAALEAALRLKPRIDVALRLIGSNRVTAAQVRAFVALARAGSYAAAAAATGVAE
;
A
#
# COMPACT_ATOMS: atom_id res chain seq x y z
N MET A 1 0.47 -16.49 -3.19
CA MET A 1 0.62 -15.65 -1.98
C MET A 1 -0.73 -15.47 -1.30
N LYS A 2 -0.75 -15.57 0.00
CA LYS A 2 -2.00 -15.44 0.76
C LYS A 2 -2.29 -13.97 1.08
N PRO A 3 -3.53 -13.50 0.83
CA PRO A 3 -3.87 -12.10 1.06
C PRO A 3 -3.72 -11.65 2.53
N ASP A 4 -3.88 -12.57 3.46
CA ASP A 4 -3.79 -12.27 4.88
C ASP A 4 -2.36 -12.22 5.43
N GLN A 5 -1.35 -12.38 4.57
CA GLN A 5 0.06 -12.33 4.96
C GLN A 5 0.70 -10.97 4.71
N PHE A 6 -0.08 -9.94 4.48
CA PHE A 6 0.45 -8.59 4.37
C PHE A 6 1.02 -8.13 5.70
N ASN A 7 2.20 -7.52 5.63
CA ASN A 7 2.85 -6.99 6.81
C ASN A 7 2.32 -5.57 7.06
N ILE A 8 1.79 -5.35 8.26
CA ILE A 8 1.24 -4.06 8.64
C ILE A 8 2.29 -2.95 8.57
N ARG A 9 3.54 -3.26 8.90
CA ARG A 9 4.62 -2.27 8.83
C ARG A 9 4.87 -1.82 7.41
N HIS A 10 4.70 -2.72 6.42
CA HIS A 10 4.84 -2.36 5.01
C HIS A 10 3.71 -1.44 4.58
N LEU A 11 2.48 -1.70 5.02
CA LEU A 11 1.35 -0.83 4.73
C LEU A 11 1.56 0.55 5.36
N ALA A 12 2.00 0.59 6.61
CA ALA A 12 2.28 1.86 7.29
C ALA A 12 3.39 2.63 6.60
N ALA A 13 4.45 1.93 6.16
CA ALA A 13 5.55 2.56 5.45
C ALA A 13 5.08 3.16 4.12
N MET A 14 4.28 2.42 3.38
CA MET A 14 3.72 2.90 2.11
C MET A 14 2.86 4.14 2.33
N ALA A 15 1.96 4.10 3.31
CA ALA A 15 1.10 5.24 3.62
C ALA A 15 1.94 6.46 4.03
N ALA A 16 2.98 6.26 4.83
CA ALA A 16 3.84 7.34 5.28
C ALA A 16 4.59 7.98 4.11
N VAL A 17 5.06 7.19 3.14
CA VAL A 17 5.75 7.76 1.97
C VAL A 17 4.78 8.58 1.13
N VAL A 18 3.54 8.15 0.97
CA VAL A 18 2.53 8.95 0.28
C VAL A 18 2.32 10.28 0.99
N ASP A 19 2.19 10.25 2.32
CA ASP A 19 1.92 11.46 3.11
C ASP A 19 3.13 12.40 3.16
N GLN A 20 4.32 11.86 3.32
CA GLN A 20 5.53 12.65 3.54
C GLN A 20 6.27 13.02 2.25
N GLY A 21 6.08 12.24 1.21
CA GLY A 21 6.79 12.45 -0.06
C GLY A 21 8.27 12.10 -0.02
N SER A 22 8.74 11.43 1.03
CA SER A 22 10.15 11.15 1.24
C SER A 22 10.30 9.89 2.08
N VAL A 23 11.24 9.03 1.71
CA VAL A 23 11.56 7.83 2.48
C VAL A 23 12.15 8.21 3.84
N SER A 24 12.96 9.24 3.87
CA SER A 24 13.59 9.71 5.12
C SER A 24 12.54 10.14 6.14
N LEU A 25 11.60 10.99 5.73
CA LEU A 25 10.55 11.46 6.62
C LEU A 25 9.58 10.34 6.98
N ALA A 26 9.26 9.47 6.02
CA ALA A 26 8.38 8.35 6.28
C ALA A 26 8.99 7.40 7.32
N ALA A 27 10.28 7.12 7.20
CA ALA A 27 10.98 6.25 8.15
C ALA A 27 10.86 6.80 9.58
N ARG A 28 11.00 8.09 9.75
CA ARG A 28 10.80 8.74 11.06
C ARG A 28 9.36 8.58 11.54
N ALA A 29 8.40 8.80 10.65
CA ALA A 29 6.98 8.76 11.01
C ALA A 29 6.55 7.38 11.49
N VAL A 30 7.09 6.32 10.88
CA VAL A 30 6.73 4.94 11.24
C VAL A 30 7.75 4.25 12.13
N ASN A 31 8.78 4.98 12.54
CA ASN A 31 9.80 4.47 13.45
C ASN A 31 10.55 3.26 12.88
N LEU A 32 10.91 3.35 11.63
CA LEU A 32 11.69 2.34 10.91
C LEU A 32 12.94 2.99 10.32
N THR A 33 13.88 2.16 9.89
CA THR A 33 15.03 2.65 9.12
C THR A 33 14.62 2.91 7.68
N GLN A 34 15.37 3.74 6.97
CA GLN A 34 15.10 4.00 5.56
C GLN A 34 15.18 2.72 4.72
N PRO A 35 16.21 1.84 4.88
CA PRO A 35 16.21 0.58 4.17
C PRO A 35 14.99 -0.29 4.47
N ALA A 36 14.51 -0.30 5.72
CA ALA A 36 13.32 -1.07 6.06
C ALA A 36 12.09 -0.54 5.34
N VAL A 37 11.94 0.78 5.24
CA VAL A 37 10.83 1.37 4.48
C VAL A 37 10.93 0.99 3.00
N THR A 38 12.09 1.14 2.41
CA THR A 38 12.31 0.83 0.98
C THR A 38 12.03 -0.64 0.70
N GLN A 39 12.55 -1.53 1.52
CA GLN A 39 12.34 -2.97 1.36
C GLN A 39 10.88 -3.35 1.58
N GLY A 40 10.24 -2.75 2.56
CA GLY A 40 8.83 -3.00 2.84
C GLY A 40 7.94 -2.62 1.67
N ILE A 41 8.20 -1.47 1.07
CA ILE A 41 7.46 -1.02 -0.12
C ILE A 41 7.72 -1.97 -1.30
N ALA A 42 8.97 -2.38 -1.52
CA ALA A 42 9.29 -3.31 -2.60
C ALA A 42 8.57 -4.64 -2.43
N LYS A 43 8.52 -5.17 -1.20
CA LYS A 43 7.78 -6.39 -0.92
C LYS A 43 6.29 -6.22 -1.17
N LEU A 44 5.74 -5.10 -0.76
CA LEU A 44 4.32 -4.81 -0.96
C LEU A 44 4.01 -4.72 -2.46
N GLU A 45 4.84 -4.05 -3.23
CA GLU A 45 4.70 -3.99 -4.68
C GLU A 45 4.72 -5.38 -5.31
N ALA A 46 5.65 -6.23 -4.87
CA ALA A 46 5.73 -7.60 -5.36
C ALA A 46 4.48 -8.41 -5.01
N GLN A 47 3.98 -8.25 -3.80
CA GLN A 47 2.79 -8.97 -3.35
C GLN A 47 1.53 -8.52 -4.10
N LEU A 48 1.43 -7.24 -4.39
CA LEU A 48 0.27 -6.68 -5.09
C LEU A 48 0.38 -6.84 -6.61
N GLY A 49 1.60 -7.03 -7.12
CA GLY A 49 1.84 -7.10 -8.55
C GLY A 49 1.72 -5.75 -9.23
N VAL A 50 1.92 -4.65 -8.51
CA VAL A 50 1.82 -3.30 -9.05
C VAL A 50 2.94 -2.44 -8.50
N ARG A 51 3.33 -1.43 -9.28
CA ARG A 51 4.24 -0.40 -8.79
C ARG A 51 3.44 0.66 -8.04
N LEU A 52 3.96 1.07 -6.91
CA LEU A 52 3.34 2.10 -6.07
C LEU A 52 4.07 3.43 -6.15
N PHE A 53 5.37 3.40 -6.37
CA PHE A 53 6.18 4.60 -6.39
C PHE A 53 7.16 4.58 -7.55
N ASP A 54 7.51 5.77 -8.00
CA ASP A 54 8.56 5.98 -8.96
C ASP A 54 9.71 6.72 -8.27
N ARG A 55 10.93 6.24 -8.46
CA ARG A 55 12.09 6.87 -7.86
C ARG A 55 12.48 8.10 -8.66
N GLN A 56 12.74 9.18 -7.94
CA GLN A 56 13.16 10.43 -8.54
C GLN A 56 14.32 11.00 -7.75
N PRO A 57 15.17 11.84 -8.37
CA PRO A 57 16.20 12.56 -7.61
C PRO A 57 15.55 13.36 -6.50
N GLY A 58 15.88 13.11 -5.28
CA GLY A 58 15.31 13.81 -4.14
C GLY A 58 14.10 13.16 -3.52
N GLY A 59 13.65 12.00 -4.00
CA GLY A 59 12.55 11.32 -3.31
C GLY A 59 11.85 10.27 -4.14
N MET A 60 10.62 10.00 -3.73
CA MET A 60 9.73 9.07 -4.40
C MET A 60 8.43 9.76 -4.75
N ALA A 61 7.96 9.54 -5.97
CA ALA A 61 6.67 10.05 -6.40
C ALA A 61 5.64 8.92 -6.32
N ALA A 62 4.51 9.17 -5.66
CA ALA A 62 3.43 8.21 -5.59
C ALA A 62 2.78 8.06 -6.96
N LEU A 63 2.63 6.82 -7.40
CA LEU A 63 1.92 6.50 -8.62
C LEU A 63 0.42 6.40 -8.33
N GLU A 64 -0.38 6.32 -9.38
CA GLU A 64 -1.83 6.30 -9.23
C GLU A 64 -2.31 5.19 -8.31
N ALA A 65 -1.70 4.00 -8.42
CA ALA A 65 -2.08 2.87 -7.57
C ALA A 65 -1.90 3.21 -6.08
N ALA A 66 -0.79 3.87 -5.73
CA ALA A 66 -0.54 4.27 -4.35
C ALA A 66 -1.57 5.29 -3.88
N LEU A 67 -1.89 6.26 -4.72
CA LEU A 67 -2.85 7.30 -4.36
C LEU A 67 -4.25 6.72 -4.17
N ARG A 68 -4.62 5.72 -4.95
CA ARG A 68 -5.92 5.06 -4.80
C ARG A 68 -5.99 4.19 -3.55
N LEU A 69 -4.88 3.55 -3.19
CA LEU A 69 -4.82 2.67 -2.03
C LEU A 69 -4.74 3.43 -0.72
N LYS A 70 -4.18 4.63 -0.73
CA LYS A 70 -3.88 5.38 0.49
C LYS A 70 -5.10 5.50 1.43
N PRO A 71 -6.29 5.92 0.96
CA PRO A 71 -7.45 6.02 1.86
C PRO A 71 -7.84 4.66 2.46
N ARG A 72 -7.71 3.59 1.68
CA ARG A 72 -8.04 2.24 2.15
C ARG A 72 -7.03 1.74 3.17
N ILE A 73 -5.75 2.07 2.96
CA ILE A 73 -4.72 1.73 3.92
C ILE A 73 -4.96 2.46 5.23
N ASP A 74 -5.31 3.74 5.16
CA ASP A 74 -5.59 4.52 6.36
C ASP A 74 -6.72 3.92 7.18
N VAL A 75 -7.78 3.47 6.51
CA VAL A 75 -8.89 2.78 7.18
C VAL A 75 -8.41 1.48 7.81
N ALA A 76 -7.65 0.68 7.05
CA ALA A 76 -7.16 -0.60 7.54
C ALA A 76 -6.27 -0.42 8.77
N LEU A 77 -5.39 0.57 8.74
CA LEU A 77 -4.50 0.84 9.88
C LEU A 77 -5.28 1.25 11.13
N ARG A 78 -6.32 2.02 10.97
CA ARG A 78 -7.19 2.37 12.10
C ARG A 78 -7.91 1.16 12.67
N LEU A 79 -8.40 0.28 11.80
CA LEU A 79 -9.09 -0.94 12.23
C LEU A 79 -8.14 -1.91 12.91
N ILE A 80 -6.92 -2.03 12.41
CA ILE A 80 -5.88 -2.86 13.03
C ILE A 80 -5.61 -2.36 14.45
N GLY A 81 -5.52 -1.05 14.62
CA GLY A 81 -5.33 -0.45 15.93
C GLY A 81 -6.46 -0.76 16.90
N SER A 82 -7.65 -1.10 16.41
CA SER A 82 -8.79 -1.50 17.24
C SER A 82 -9.01 -3.01 17.26
N ASN A 83 -8.09 -3.80 16.70
CA ASN A 83 -8.16 -5.27 16.63
C ASN A 83 -9.41 -5.77 15.91
N ARG A 84 -9.86 -5.05 14.89
CA ARG A 84 -11.07 -5.41 14.15
C ARG A 84 -10.85 -5.84 12.72
N VAL A 85 -9.59 -5.95 12.30
CA VAL A 85 -9.29 -6.36 10.93
C VAL A 85 -9.50 -7.86 10.80
N THR A 86 -10.24 -8.25 9.77
CA THR A 86 -10.49 -9.65 9.44
C THR A 86 -9.76 -10.02 8.15
N ALA A 87 -9.60 -11.32 7.93
CA ALA A 87 -9.04 -11.81 6.67
C ALA A 87 -9.85 -11.34 5.46
N ALA A 88 -11.18 -11.24 5.62
CA ALA A 88 -12.03 -10.73 4.55
C ALA A 88 -11.71 -9.29 4.19
N GLN A 89 -11.45 -8.46 5.20
CA GLN A 89 -11.07 -7.06 4.96
C GLN A 89 -9.73 -6.95 4.26
N VAL A 90 -8.77 -7.81 4.62
CA VAL A 90 -7.48 -7.84 3.94
C VAL A 90 -7.65 -8.28 2.49
N ARG A 91 -8.48 -9.29 2.24
CA ARG A 91 -8.76 -9.74 0.86
C ARG A 91 -9.41 -8.64 0.04
N ALA A 92 -10.34 -7.89 0.63
CA ALA A 92 -10.98 -6.77 -0.05
C ALA A 92 -9.95 -5.69 -0.42
N PHE A 93 -9.01 -5.41 0.47
CA PHE A 93 -7.92 -4.48 0.20
C PHE A 93 -7.08 -4.95 -0.98
N VAL A 94 -6.70 -6.23 -1.00
CA VAL A 94 -5.91 -6.80 -2.10
C VAL A 94 -6.66 -6.69 -3.42
N ALA A 95 -7.95 -7.03 -3.41
CA ALA A 95 -8.77 -6.94 -4.61
C ALA A 95 -8.84 -5.50 -5.13
N LEU A 96 -8.99 -4.54 -4.24
CA LEU A 96 -9.00 -3.12 -4.62
C LEU A 96 -7.66 -2.69 -5.20
N ALA A 97 -6.56 -3.14 -4.62
CA ALA A 97 -5.23 -2.82 -5.12
C ALA A 97 -5.05 -3.32 -6.55
N ARG A 98 -5.44 -4.56 -6.80
CA ARG A 98 -5.34 -5.16 -8.13
C ARG A 98 -6.26 -4.48 -9.12
N ALA A 99 -7.48 -4.16 -8.71
CA ALA A 99 -8.42 -3.43 -9.55
C ALA A 99 -7.87 -2.05 -9.91
N GLY A 100 -7.19 -1.39 -8.97
CA GLY A 100 -6.59 -0.10 -9.23
C GLY A 100 -5.50 -0.14 -10.30
N SER A 101 -4.69 -1.21 -10.33
CA SER A 101 -3.64 -1.32 -11.33
C SER A 101 -4.17 -1.78 -12.69
N TYR A 102 -5.32 -2.44 -12.71
CA TYR A 102 -5.97 -2.91 -13.93
C TYR A 102 -7.32 -2.24 -14.12
N ALA A 103 -7.38 -0.95 -13.86
CA ALA A 103 -8.66 -0.22 -13.83
C ALA A 103 -9.48 -0.44 -15.10
N ALA A 104 -8.85 -0.36 -16.26
CA ALA A 104 -9.54 -0.57 -17.53
C ALA A 104 -10.02 -2.01 -17.66
N ALA A 105 -9.20 -2.96 -17.28
CA ALA A 105 -9.56 -4.39 -17.33
C ALA A 105 -10.69 -4.70 -16.36
N ALA A 106 -10.63 -4.16 -15.16
CA ALA A 106 -11.68 -4.34 -14.17
C ALA A 106 -13.01 -3.78 -14.67
N ALA A 107 -12.97 -2.58 -15.24
CA ALA A 107 -14.17 -1.97 -15.81
C ALA A 107 -14.70 -2.80 -16.97
N ALA A 108 -13.83 -3.29 -17.82
CA ALA A 108 -14.22 -4.07 -18.99
C ALA A 108 -14.85 -5.40 -18.61
N THR A 109 -14.40 -6.03 -17.53
CA THR A 109 -14.97 -7.30 -17.08
C THR A 109 -16.25 -7.13 -16.30
N GLY A 110 -16.58 -5.92 -15.89
CA GLY A 110 -17.77 -5.67 -15.09
C GLY A 110 -17.64 -6.23 -13.67
N VAL A 111 -16.42 -6.46 -13.20
CA VAL A 111 -16.22 -6.95 -11.84
C VAL A 111 -16.57 -5.85 -10.86
N ALA A 112 -17.52 -6.13 -9.98
CA ALA A 112 -17.88 -5.21 -8.92
C ALA A 112 -16.86 -5.34 -7.78
N GLU A 113 -16.49 -4.23 -7.24
CA GLU A 113 -15.55 -4.18 -6.12
C GLU A 113 -16.19 -4.62 -4.81
#